data_c472b020721a403c1f4d92d48ef8e268
#
_entry.id   c472b020721a403c1f4d92d48ef8e268
#
_cell.length_a   1.000
_cell.length_b   1.000
_cell.length_c   1.000
_cell.angle_alpha   90.00
_cell.angle_beta   90.00
_cell.angle_gamma   90.00
#
_symmetry.space_group_name_H-M   'P 1'
#
loop_
_entity.id
_entity.type
_entity.pdbx_description
1 polymer ?
#
loop_
_entity_poly.entity_id
_entity_poly.type
_entity_poly.pdbx_seq_one_letter_code
_entity_poly.pdbx_strand_id
1 'polypeptide(L)'
;MEIQAAQLLSLLQCHQIVLRLEAKILIWSPYILQTEVKKLCAPGLEEFISKDEVAGYAGVDKISVDLKEGAQDNPLHFTGTEDLSQYGLIIVMLPYESLTDTDVSVLKNYLNAGGRIVLQGERDVFARYENKVLSDFAGQLGVTFQITINDDDQDNAIINKDSDIMGGQDLVGNELEYRAIGEITYSGDAQVIATSVDKKYPFIVDFPVQKGRITVMSDVNWWNRRGSMLHTPAQLQSAQELWGKFLSNSIKNMQAVKNGINPNHEHHFNYISQGNKILAYCDETWGASGCEYNGISNAVAVTLLADDAFYSGEAYSGITVEGIDTYNAITKSNLDKSQVSFYQVEIKGTTSGGIKLESAPKEKGHYYATITSNGAQAVAAFSIERLAHSITIQNGTTEIADSKAEEDTIVTIKADPAPAGKVFDKWVVESGNITLADANSATTTFTMPDSAVSVKATYTDAPQTGTPTEPAKPENPDSPQTGDNSHMALWIALLFVSGAGVIGTTVYGKKKRAK
;
A
#
# COMPACT_ATOMS: atom_id res chain seq x y z
N MET A 1 26.77 -17.55 18.32
CA MET A 1 26.60 -16.21 17.75
C MET A 1 25.16 -15.72 17.81
N GLU A 2 24.15 -16.55 17.56
CA GLU A 2 22.72 -16.14 17.65
C GLU A 2 22.27 -15.78 19.08
N ILE A 3 22.79 -16.40 20.11
CA ILE A 3 22.44 -16.09 21.51
C ILE A 3 22.99 -14.71 21.94
N GLN A 4 24.13 -14.28 21.42
CA GLN A 4 24.66 -12.94 21.70
C GLN A 4 23.91 -11.83 20.97
N ALA A 5 23.41 -12.10 19.76
CA ALA A 5 22.58 -11.13 19.02
C ALA A 5 21.21 -10.93 19.68
N ALA A 6 20.58 -12.00 20.18
CA ALA A 6 19.32 -11.92 20.92
C ALA A 6 19.47 -11.22 22.28
N GLN A 7 20.58 -11.40 22.98
CA GLN A 7 20.89 -10.68 24.21
C GLN A 7 21.20 -9.20 23.96
N LEU A 8 21.88 -8.87 22.86
CA LEU A 8 22.09 -7.47 22.46
C LEU A 8 20.78 -6.76 22.09
N LEU A 9 19.88 -7.47 21.38
CA LEU A 9 18.53 -6.95 21.05
C LEU A 9 17.68 -6.75 22.31
N SER A 10 17.75 -7.65 23.29
CA SER A 10 17.02 -7.53 24.55
C SER A 10 17.58 -6.43 25.46
N LEU A 11 18.89 -6.18 25.44
CA LEU A 11 19.53 -5.06 26.14
C LEU A 11 19.21 -3.71 25.48
N LEU A 12 19.05 -3.67 24.15
CA LEU A 12 18.58 -2.49 23.42
C LEU A 12 17.10 -2.19 23.68
N GLN A 13 16.28 -3.20 23.97
CA GLN A 13 14.87 -3.03 24.35
C GLN A 13 14.65 -2.65 25.82
N CYS A 14 15.57 -2.97 26.71
CA CYS A 14 15.48 -2.64 28.15
C CYS A 14 16.06 -1.29 28.56
N HIS A 15 16.93 -0.71 27.74
CA HIS A 15 17.36 0.68 27.90
C HIS A 15 16.93 1.39 26.62
N GLN A 16 15.95 2.27 26.71
CA GLN A 16 15.67 3.27 25.67
C GLN A 16 16.91 4.18 25.52
N ILE A 17 17.97 3.66 24.91
CA ILE A 17 18.99 4.50 24.29
C ILE A 17 18.32 5.03 23.03
N VAL A 18 17.57 6.11 23.14
CA VAL A 18 17.17 6.94 22.03
C VAL A 18 18.48 7.45 21.45
N LEU A 19 18.97 6.80 20.38
CA LEU A 19 20.03 7.35 19.56
C LEU A 19 19.48 8.65 18.98
N ARG A 20 19.83 9.78 19.57
CA ARG A 20 19.47 11.10 19.05
C ARG A 20 20.18 11.26 17.72
N LEU A 21 19.41 11.32 16.65
CA LEU A 21 19.92 11.60 15.32
C LEU A 21 20.13 13.11 15.21
N GLU A 22 21.39 13.54 15.25
CA GLU A 22 21.75 14.92 14.97
C GLU A 22 22.24 15.05 13.53
N ALA A 23 21.76 16.05 12.81
CA ALA A 23 22.26 16.42 11.49
C ALA A 23 23.00 17.75 11.54
N LYS A 24 24.03 17.89 10.70
CA LYS A 24 24.75 19.13 10.54
C LYS A 24 24.51 19.76 9.18
N ILE A 25 24.41 21.08 9.16
CA ILE A 25 24.34 21.88 7.94
C ILE A 25 25.49 22.87 7.94
N LEU A 26 26.15 23.04 6.79
CA LEU A 26 27.12 24.07 6.58
C LEU A 26 26.49 25.20 5.75
N ILE A 27 26.45 26.41 6.29
CA ILE A 27 26.21 27.64 5.54
C ILE A 27 27.59 28.28 5.33
N TRP A 28 28.00 28.42 4.07
CA TRP A 28 29.34 28.88 3.74
C TRP A 28 29.31 29.93 2.63
N SER A 29 30.16 30.94 2.80
CA SER A 29 30.52 31.88 1.75
C SER A 29 31.98 32.29 1.90
N PRO A 30 32.77 32.28 0.81
CA PRO A 30 34.13 32.81 0.86
C PRO A 30 34.16 34.26 1.34
N TYR A 31 33.21 35.07 0.92
CA TYR A 31 32.99 36.42 1.38
C TYR A 31 31.56 36.87 1.02
N ILE A 32 30.84 37.40 1.99
CA ILE A 32 29.54 38.06 1.78
C ILE A 32 29.73 39.58 1.83
N LEU A 33 29.26 40.28 0.80
CA LEU A 33 29.29 41.74 0.78
C LEU A 33 28.46 42.30 1.94
N GLN A 34 29.12 43.06 2.82
CA GLN A 34 28.56 43.57 4.08
C GLN A 34 27.60 44.76 3.87
N THR A 35 26.57 44.58 3.06
CA THR A 35 25.43 45.51 3.03
C THR A 35 24.50 45.22 4.20
N GLU A 36 23.69 46.20 4.61
CA GLU A 36 22.74 46.05 5.74
C GLU A 36 21.76 44.87 5.57
N VAL A 37 21.45 44.48 4.33
CA VAL A 37 20.56 43.37 4.03
C VAL A 37 21.32 42.05 3.97
N LYS A 38 22.42 41.98 3.19
CA LYS A 38 23.13 40.71 2.93
C LYS A 38 23.78 40.14 4.18
N LYS A 39 24.33 40.95 5.06
CA LYS A 39 24.97 40.53 6.33
C LYS A 39 23.98 39.81 7.29
N LEU A 40 22.68 39.90 7.04
CA LEU A 40 21.65 39.28 7.87
C LEU A 40 21.04 38.01 7.24
N CYS A 41 21.38 37.72 5.98
CA CYS A 41 20.77 36.58 5.28
C CYS A 41 21.21 35.25 5.88
N ALA A 42 22.49 35.01 6.05
CA ALA A 42 23.00 33.76 6.55
C ALA A 42 22.66 33.49 8.04
N PRO A 43 22.81 34.45 8.97
CA PRO A 43 22.29 34.26 10.34
C PRO A 43 20.76 34.07 10.41
N GLY A 44 20.02 34.71 9.52
CA GLY A 44 18.57 34.52 9.45
C GLY A 44 18.18 33.11 9.00
N LEU A 45 18.92 32.56 8.04
CA LEU A 45 18.72 31.19 7.58
C LEU A 45 19.15 30.17 8.65
N GLU A 46 20.29 30.41 9.33
CA GLU A 46 20.73 29.60 10.47
C GLU A 46 19.64 29.51 11.54
N GLU A 47 19.09 30.64 11.97
CA GLU A 47 17.98 30.69 12.96
C GLU A 47 16.75 29.91 12.48
N PHE A 48 16.42 29.99 11.18
CA PHE A 48 15.27 29.32 10.61
C PHE A 48 15.45 27.80 10.51
N ILE A 49 16.60 27.34 9.98
CA ILE A 49 16.85 25.91 9.73
C ILE A 49 17.07 25.13 11.03
N SER A 50 17.60 25.76 12.06
CA SER A 50 17.88 25.11 13.34
C SER A 50 16.63 24.85 14.21
N LYS A 51 15.43 25.20 13.71
CA LYS A 51 14.17 24.97 14.45
C LYS A 51 13.79 23.50 14.51
N ASP A 52 13.15 23.12 15.60
CA ASP A 52 12.69 21.74 15.86
C ASP A 52 11.71 21.24 14.78
N GLU A 53 10.91 22.13 14.20
CA GLU A 53 9.99 21.78 13.12
C GLU A 53 10.74 21.30 11.87
N VAL A 54 11.82 21.98 11.48
CA VAL A 54 12.66 21.59 10.34
C VAL A 54 13.35 20.26 10.63
N ALA A 55 13.83 20.06 11.85
CA ALA A 55 14.42 18.80 12.29
C ALA A 55 13.42 17.65 12.22
N GLY A 56 12.17 17.88 12.64
CA GLY A 56 11.08 16.90 12.54
C GLY A 56 10.81 16.46 11.09
N TYR A 57 10.74 17.42 10.15
CA TYR A 57 10.57 17.11 8.73
C TYR A 57 11.79 16.42 8.10
N ALA A 58 12.97 16.67 8.63
CA ALA A 58 14.20 15.97 8.22
C ALA A 58 14.30 14.54 8.79
N GLY A 59 13.46 14.19 9.76
CA GLY A 59 13.53 12.90 10.46
C GLY A 59 14.72 12.79 11.43
N VAL A 60 15.17 13.92 11.99
CA VAL A 60 16.27 14.01 12.97
C VAL A 60 15.80 14.69 14.26
N ASP A 61 16.50 14.45 15.38
CA ASP A 61 16.11 15.06 16.66
C ASP A 61 16.57 16.52 16.77
N LYS A 62 17.64 16.87 16.07
CA LYS A 62 18.22 18.20 16.10
C LYS A 62 19.03 18.51 14.84
N ILE A 63 19.00 19.77 14.42
CA ILE A 63 19.89 20.32 13.40
C ILE A 63 20.88 21.28 14.07
N SER A 64 22.16 21.09 13.81
CA SER A 64 23.20 22.07 14.13
C SER A 64 23.70 22.72 12.85
N VAL A 65 23.95 24.01 12.89
CA VAL A 65 24.40 24.78 11.73
C VAL A 65 25.79 25.34 12.02
N ASP A 66 26.73 25.05 11.14
CA ASP A 66 28.05 25.72 11.11
C ASP A 66 27.96 26.87 10.12
N LEU A 67 27.95 28.08 10.61
CA LEU A 67 28.00 29.29 9.79
C LEU A 67 29.45 29.74 9.59
N LYS A 68 29.90 29.78 8.34
CA LYS A 68 31.26 30.16 7.95
C LYS A 68 31.23 31.20 6.86
N GLU A 69 31.60 32.42 7.22
CA GLU A 69 31.64 33.57 6.33
C GLU A 69 33.03 34.22 6.36
N GLY A 70 33.61 34.46 5.18
CA GLY A 70 34.83 35.27 5.02
C GLY A 70 34.54 36.76 5.03
N ALA A 71 35.59 37.57 5.17
CA ALA A 71 35.58 39.03 5.05
C ALA A 71 36.35 39.48 3.80
N GLN A 72 36.16 40.73 3.37
CA GLN A 72 36.76 41.27 2.15
C GLN A 72 38.29 41.18 2.16
N ASP A 73 38.90 41.44 3.29
CA ASP A 73 40.34 41.42 3.50
C ASP A 73 40.87 40.06 3.98
N ASN A 74 39.99 39.14 4.24
CA ASN A 74 40.27 37.77 4.66
C ASN A 74 39.21 36.78 4.16
N PRO A 75 39.15 36.47 2.85
CA PRO A 75 38.23 35.50 2.31
C PRO A 75 38.44 34.12 2.93
N LEU A 76 37.33 33.40 3.17
CA LEU A 76 37.33 32.06 3.76
C LEU A 76 37.22 31.00 2.68
N HIS A 77 38.32 30.45 2.22
CA HIS A 77 38.40 29.35 1.29
C HIS A 77 38.72 28.03 1.99
N PHE A 78 38.35 26.91 1.36
CA PHE A 78 38.79 25.60 1.82
C PHE A 78 40.29 25.40 1.58
N THR A 79 40.92 24.65 2.46
CA THR A 79 42.37 24.33 2.37
C THR A 79 42.64 23.07 1.54
N GLY A 80 41.58 22.32 1.20
CA GLY A 80 41.63 21.05 0.47
C GLY A 80 41.71 19.80 1.36
N THR A 81 41.77 20.00 2.67
CA THR A 81 41.84 18.91 3.66
C THR A 81 40.53 18.70 4.43
N GLU A 82 39.51 19.50 4.15
CA GLU A 82 38.23 19.44 4.84
C GLU A 82 37.43 18.18 4.45
N ASP A 83 36.99 17.44 5.45
CA ASP A 83 35.99 16.39 5.30
C ASP A 83 34.59 16.97 5.50
N LEU A 84 33.89 17.18 4.39
CA LEU A 84 32.52 17.68 4.40
C LEU A 84 31.48 16.58 4.58
N SER A 85 31.85 15.31 4.68
CA SER A 85 30.93 14.19 4.82
C SER A 85 30.10 14.21 6.11
N GLN A 86 30.49 15.00 7.10
CA GLN A 86 29.76 15.24 8.33
C GLN A 86 28.51 16.11 8.13
N TYR A 87 28.43 16.87 7.03
CA TYR A 87 27.29 17.75 6.75
C TYR A 87 26.26 17.03 5.89
N GLY A 88 25.03 16.99 6.35
CA GLY A 88 23.91 16.46 5.57
C GLY A 88 23.47 17.40 4.45
N LEU A 89 23.79 18.69 4.55
CA LEU A 89 23.47 19.72 3.55
C LEU A 89 24.53 20.82 3.57
N ILE A 90 24.89 21.35 2.40
CA ILE A 90 25.76 22.53 2.27
C ILE A 90 24.99 23.61 1.54
N ILE A 91 25.05 24.84 2.05
CA ILE A 91 24.45 26.02 1.46
C ILE A 91 25.56 27.03 1.13
N VAL A 92 25.71 27.35 -0.15
CA VAL A 92 26.61 28.41 -0.63
C VAL A 92 25.77 29.69 -0.76
N MET A 93 26.00 30.62 0.15
CA MET A 93 25.17 31.81 0.32
C MET A 93 25.84 33.05 -0.30
N LEU A 94 25.24 33.61 -1.35
CA LEU A 94 25.62 34.91 -1.95
C LEU A 94 27.13 35.18 -1.97
N PRO A 95 27.98 34.33 -2.56
CA PRO A 95 29.42 34.51 -2.54
C PRO A 95 29.84 35.71 -3.41
N TYR A 96 30.43 36.75 -2.81
CA TYR A 96 30.95 37.88 -3.55
C TYR A 96 32.38 37.65 -4.08
N GLU A 97 33.12 36.73 -3.44
CA GLU A 97 34.42 36.29 -3.91
C GLU A 97 34.29 35.04 -4.77
N SER A 98 35.06 34.94 -5.85
CA SER A 98 35.08 33.76 -6.71
C SER A 98 35.59 32.53 -5.95
N LEU A 99 34.97 31.36 -6.22
CA LEU A 99 35.45 30.11 -5.67
C LEU A 99 36.76 29.70 -6.30
N THR A 100 37.72 29.28 -5.48
CA THR A 100 39.02 28.76 -5.94
C THR A 100 38.86 27.33 -6.49
N ASP A 101 39.87 26.86 -7.26
CA ASP A 101 39.91 25.47 -7.72
C ASP A 101 39.87 24.46 -6.55
N THR A 102 40.40 24.84 -5.40
CA THR A 102 40.35 24.05 -4.17
C THR A 102 38.94 23.98 -3.63
N ASP A 103 38.20 25.09 -3.57
CA ASP A 103 36.79 25.10 -3.15
C ASP A 103 35.95 24.22 -4.04
N VAL A 104 36.13 24.37 -5.36
CA VAL A 104 35.40 23.54 -6.36
C VAL A 104 35.74 22.07 -6.15
N SER A 105 37.00 21.71 -5.91
CA SER A 105 37.40 20.31 -5.70
C SER A 105 36.79 19.72 -4.44
N VAL A 106 36.80 20.47 -3.32
CA VAL A 106 36.22 20.01 -2.05
C VAL A 106 34.71 19.83 -2.16
N LEU A 107 33.98 20.78 -2.77
CA LEU A 107 32.56 20.71 -3.00
C LEU A 107 32.18 19.59 -4.00
N LYS A 108 33.02 19.36 -5.02
CA LYS A 108 32.86 18.25 -5.95
C LYS A 108 32.98 16.89 -5.26
N ASN A 109 33.92 16.73 -4.33
CA ASN A 109 34.03 15.50 -3.53
C ASN A 109 32.78 15.26 -2.68
N TYR A 110 32.21 16.31 -2.11
CA TYR A 110 30.96 16.22 -1.37
C TYR A 110 29.77 15.77 -2.27
N LEU A 111 29.65 16.30 -3.48
CA LEU A 111 28.65 15.85 -4.47
C LEU A 111 28.89 14.39 -4.88
N ASN A 112 30.15 13.97 -5.07
CA ASN A 112 30.49 12.57 -5.37
C ASN A 112 30.11 11.61 -4.23
N ALA A 113 30.05 12.10 -3.00
CA ALA A 113 29.57 11.36 -1.85
C ALA A 113 28.03 11.33 -1.73
N GLY A 114 27.30 11.92 -2.68
CA GLY A 114 25.82 11.94 -2.71
C GLY A 114 25.21 13.16 -2.03
N GLY A 115 26.02 14.13 -1.59
CA GLY A 115 25.56 15.32 -0.89
C GLY A 115 24.77 16.29 -1.78
N ARG A 116 23.99 17.16 -1.16
CA ARG A 116 23.28 18.26 -1.82
C ARG A 116 23.91 19.59 -1.49
N ILE A 117 24.14 20.41 -2.51
CA ILE A 117 24.56 21.79 -2.37
C ILE A 117 23.42 22.71 -2.80
N VAL A 118 22.98 23.59 -1.92
CA VAL A 118 22.04 24.66 -2.25
C VAL A 118 22.82 25.91 -2.61
N LEU A 119 22.63 26.41 -3.82
CA LEU A 119 23.16 27.67 -4.29
C LEU A 119 22.13 28.77 -4.08
N GLN A 120 22.37 29.58 -3.08
CA GLN A 120 21.43 30.62 -2.67
C GLN A 120 21.83 31.94 -3.33
N GLY A 121 21.09 32.28 -4.38
CA GLY A 121 21.17 33.53 -5.10
C GLY A 121 20.04 34.50 -4.74
N GLU A 122 19.99 35.61 -5.45
CA GLU A 122 18.98 36.67 -5.30
C GLU A 122 18.72 37.27 -6.68
N ARG A 123 17.66 38.02 -6.86
CA ARG A 123 17.39 38.69 -8.14
C ARG A 123 18.55 39.54 -8.62
N ASP A 124 18.77 39.63 -9.91
CA ASP A 124 19.96 40.20 -10.54
C ASP A 124 20.29 41.64 -10.09
N VAL A 125 19.26 42.46 -9.84
CA VAL A 125 19.45 43.85 -9.39
C VAL A 125 20.22 43.93 -8.07
N PHE A 126 20.06 42.97 -7.17
CA PHE A 126 20.73 42.98 -5.87
C PHE A 126 21.98 42.12 -5.80
N ALA A 127 22.11 41.10 -6.65
CA ALA A 127 23.15 40.10 -6.52
C ALA A 127 23.73 39.64 -7.87
N ARG A 128 23.81 40.54 -8.87
CA ARG A 128 24.34 40.20 -10.21
C ARG A 128 25.70 39.54 -10.17
N TYR A 129 26.61 40.05 -9.34
CA TYR A 129 27.96 39.52 -9.23
C TYR A 129 27.96 38.16 -8.53
N GLU A 130 27.25 38.03 -7.42
CA GLU A 130 27.14 36.82 -6.64
C GLU A 130 26.46 35.70 -7.47
N ASN A 131 25.38 36.03 -8.21
CA ASN A 131 24.72 35.09 -9.11
C ASN A 131 25.69 34.59 -10.20
N LYS A 132 26.55 35.46 -10.71
CA LYS A 132 27.60 35.06 -11.66
C LYS A 132 28.61 34.12 -11.03
N VAL A 133 29.05 34.35 -9.81
CA VAL A 133 29.98 33.48 -9.08
C VAL A 133 29.32 32.09 -8.90
N LEU A 134 28.06 32.03 -8.50
CA LEU A 134 27.30 30.76 -8.36
C LEU A 134 27.16 30.04 -9.70
N SER A 135 26.84 30.77 -10.78
CA SER A 135 26.71 30.20 -12.12
C SER A 135 28.05 29.70 -12.68
N ASP A 136 29.14 30.46 -12.49
CA ASP A 136 30.49 30.05 -12.89
C ASP A 136 30.95 28.79 -12.15
N PHE A 137 30.67 28.70 -10.85
CA PHE A 137 30.92 27.49 -10.06
C PHE A 137 30.16 26.29 -10.58
N ALA A 138 28.83 26.41 -10.76
CA ALA A 138 28.01 25.34 -11.28
C ALA A 138 28.45 24.92 -12.69
N GLY A 139 28.87 25.86 -13.53
CA GLY A 139 29.42 25.61 -14.87
C GLY A 139 30.64 24.68 -14.87
N GLN A 140 31.50 24.77 -13.85
CA GLN A 140 32.66 23.86 -13.66
C GLN A 140 32.21 22.41 -13.33
N LEU A 141 30.94 22.24 -12.93
CA LEU A 141 30.32 20.95 -12.61
C LEU A 141 29.38 20.47 -13.70
N GLY A 142 29.30 21.18 -14.85
CA GLY A 142 28.44 20.84 -15.97
C GLY A 142 27.00 21.33 -15.84
N VAL A 143 26.70 22.19 -14.87
CA VAL A 143 25.36 22.79 -14.68
C VAL A 143 25.35 24.19 -15.25
N THR A 144 24.38 24.49 -16.11
CA THR A 144 24.20 25.80 -16.71
C THR A 144 22.91 26.43 -16.23
N PHE A 145 23.02 27.55 -15.53
CA PHE A 145 21.88 28.38 -15.16
C PHE A 145 22.27 29.87 -15.12
N GLN A 146 21.27 30.73 -15.12
CA GLN A 146 21.41 32.16 -14.84
C GLN A 146 20.21 32.59 -14.01
N ILE A 147 20.44 33.50 -13.06
CA ILE A 147 19.37 34.21 -12.34
C ILE A 147 19.25 35.58 -12.99
N THR A 148 18.10 35.84 -13.60
CA THR A 148 17.84 37.08 -14.31
C THR A 148 16.96 38.04 -13.50
N ILE A 149 16.73 39.21 -14.03
CA ILE A 149 15.82 40.16 -13.40
C ILE A 149 14.41 39.63 -13.49
N ASN A 150 13.60 39.75 -12.47
CA ASN A 150 12.41 40.16 -12.78
C ASN A 150 11.34 40.56 -11.98
N ASP A 151 11.01 40.24 -10.72
CA ASP A 151 9.80 40.72 -10.10
C ASP A 151 10.05 41.49 -8.81
N ASP A 152 9.49 42.74 -8.76
CA ASP A 152 9.46 43.53 -7.55
C ASP A 152 8.20 43.25 -6.71
N ASP A 153 7.30 42.44 -7.23
CA ASP A 153 6.03 42.16 -6.60
C ASP A 153 6.18 41.11 -5.50
N GLN A 154 5.42 41.29 -4.45
CA GLN A 154 5.26 40.29 -3.40
C GLN A 154 4.16 39.34 -3.86
N ASP A 155 4.49 38.08 -4.06
CA ASP A 155 3.59 37.06 -4.57
C ASP A 155 3.87 35.69 -3.93
N ASN A 156 3.16 34.67 -4.37
CA ASN A 156 3.35 33.30 -3.94
C ASN A 156 4.05 32.49 -5.03
N ALA A 157 4.88 31.55 -4.61
CA ALA A 157 5.36 30.46 -5.45
C ALA A 157 4.56 29.20 -5.13
N ILE A 158 4.39 28.34 -6.13
CA ILE A 158 3.78 27.03 -5.96
C ILE A 158 4.84 25.95 -6.14
N ILE A 159 4.87 24.98 -5.24
CA ILE A 159 5.66 23.77 -5.39
C ILE A 159 5.00 22.90 -6.46
N ASN A 160 5.66 22.73 -7.58
CA ASN A 160 5.09 22.08 -8.78
C ASN A 160 5.38 20.60 -8.86
N LYS A 161 6.44 20.14 -8.24
CA LYS A 161 6.82 18.73 -8.32
C LYS A 161 6.99 18.13 -6.97
N ASP A 162 6.19 17.12 -6.83
CA ASP A 162 6.62 15.93 -6.16
C ASP A 162 7.70 15.30 -6.99
N SER A 163 8.78 15.01 -6.39
CA SER A 163 9.81 14.29 -7.04
C SER A 163 10.40 13.28 -6.09
N ASP A 164 10.97 12.26 -6.69
CA ASP A 164 11.93 11.37 -6.07
C ASP A 164 12.97 12.13 -5.22
N ILE A 165 13.14 13.43 -5.52
CA ILE A 165 14.03 14.37 -4.83
C ILE A 165 13.49 14.77 -3.46
N MET A 166 12.16 14.83 -3.32
CA MET A 166 11.49 15.36 -2.12
C MET A 166 10.91 14.26 -1.23
N GLY A 167 10.88 13.02 -1.73
CA GLY A 167 10.43 11.86 -0.96
C GLY A 167 8.93 11.78 -0.72
N GLY A 168 8.10 12.34 -1.61
CA GLY A 168 6.65 12.22 -1.55
C GLY A 168 5.89 13.40 -2.14
N GLN A 169 4.59 13.25 -2.31
CA GLN A 169 3.70 14.24 -2.96
C GLN A 169 3.16 15.32 -2.02
N ASP A 170 3.55 15.29 -0.77
CA ASP A 170 2.89 16.05 0.29
C ASP A 170 3.03 17.57 0.15
N LEU A 171 4.04 18.03 -0.61
CA LEU A 171 4.28 19.47 -0.83
C LEU A 171 3.74 20.01 -2.15
N VAL A 172 3.32 19.17 -3.09
CA VAL A 172 2.81 19.64 -4.39
C VAL A 172 1.55 20.46 -4.22
N GLY A 173 1.54 21.66 -4.78
CA GLY A 173 0.45 22.59 -4.62
C GLY A 173 0.53 23.50 -3.38
N ASN A 174 1.48 23.24 -2.48
CA ASN A 174 1.73 24.13 -1.35
C ASN A 174 2.37 25.45 -1.81
N GLU A 175 2.02 26.54 -1.13
CA GLU A 175 2.52 27.86 -1.43
C GLU A 175 3.72 28.25 -0.57
N LEU A 176 4.63 28.99 -1.20
CA LEU A 176 5.73 29.71 -0.56
C LEU A 176 5.52 31.20 -0.86
N GLU A 177 5.60 32.05 0.14
CA GLU A 177 5.61 33.50 -0.08
C GLU A 177 7.02 33.94 -0.45
N TYR A 178 7.15 34.78 -1.46
CA TYR A 178 8.41 35.41 -1.82
C TYR A 178 8.26 36.92 -2.01
N ARG A 179 9.37 37.64 -2.01
CA ARG A 179 9.42 39.03 -2.40
C ARG A 179 10.56 39.27 -3.37
N ALA A 180 10.18 39.58 -4.61
CA ALA A 180 11.17 39.97 -5.60
C ALA A 180 12.15 38.87 -6.02
N ILE A 181 11.64 37.81 -6.62
CA ILE A 181 12.47 36.71 -7.14
C ILE A 181 13.22 37.08 -8.42
N GLY A 182 14.36 36.42 -8.65
CA GLY A 182 14.97 36.30 -9.97
C GLY A 182 14.44 35.06 -10.69
N GLU A 183 14.13 35.20 -12.00
CA GLU A 183 13.85 34.04 -12.83
C GLU A 183 15.12 33.19 -13.01
N ILE A 184 15.04 31.89 -12.76
CA ILE A 184 16.12 30.95 -13.06
C ILE A 184 15.92 30.42 -14.48
N THR A 185 16.79 30.84 -15.41
CA THR A 185 16.91 30.22 -16.74
C THR A 185 17.99 29.14 -16.69
N TYR A 186 17.78 28.01 -17.35
CA TYR A 186 18.71 26.87 -17.27
C TYR A 186 18.70 26.02 -18.53
N SER A 187 19.68 25.13 -18.66
CA SER A 187 19.74 24.11 -19.70
C SER A 187 20.22 22.77 -19.13
N GLY A 188 19.93 21.69 -19.84
CA GLY A 188 20.29 20.34 -19.44
C GLY A 188 19.20 19.65 -18.61
N ASP A 189 19.57 18.53 -17.99
CA ASP A 189 18.68 17.76 -17.12
C ASP A 189 18.48 18.49 -15.78
N ALA A 190 17.28 19.01 -15.60
CA ALA A 190 16.92 19.77 -14.39
C ALA A 190 15.43 19.59 -14.06
N GLN A 191 15.10 19.76 -12.79
CA GLN A 191 13.73 19.70 -12.30
C GLN A 191 13.36 21.04 -11.68
N VAL A 192 12.27 21.64 -12.15
CA VAL A 192 11.69 22.85 -11.52
C VAL A 192 10.87 22.41 -10.33
N ILE A 193 11.35 22.74 -9.14
CA ILE A 193 10.66 22.41 -7.87
C ILE A 193 9.54 23.39 -7.58
N ALA A 194 9.78 24.69 -7.76
CA ALA A 194 8.79 25.73 -7.52
C ALA A 194 8.84 26.83 -8.58
N THR A 195 7.65 27.38 -8.91
CA THR A 195 7.50 28.53 -9.82
C THR A 195 6.67 29.62 -9.18
N SER A 196 6.83 30.88 -9.63
CA SER A 196 5.86 31.92 -9.30
C SER A 196 4.45 31.54 -9.79
N VAL A 197 3.41 31.96 -9.05
CA VAL A 197 2.01 31.63 -9.39
C VAL A 197 1.61 32.26 -10.73
N ASP A 198 1.85 33.55 -10.88
CA ASP A 198 1.35 34.33 -12.01
C ASP A 198 2.14 34.10 -13.29
N LYS A 199 3.46 34.26 -13.23
CA LYS A 199 4.32 34.29 -14.40
C LYS A 199 5.00 32.96 -14.72
N LYS A 200 4.87 31.98 -13.80
CA LYS A 200 5.50 30.65 -13.92
C LYS A 200 7.03 30.70 -14.01
N TYR A 201 7.66 31.75 -13.50
CA TYR A 201 9.10 31.83 -13.42
C TYR A 201 9.68 30.73 -12.53
N PRO A 202 10.66 29.95 -12.97
CA PRO A 202 11.37 29.01 -12.12
C PRO A 202 12.04 29.74 -10.95
N PHE A 203 11.66 29.33 -9.73
CA PHE A 203 12.09 29.91 -8.47
C PHE A 203 13.08 29.03 -7.72
N ILE A 204 12.84 27.71 -7.77
CA ILE A 204 13.72 26.68 -7.23
C ILE A 204 13.93 25.64 -8.31
N VAL A 205 15.19 25.41 -8.71
CA VAL A 205 15.55 24.43 -9.75
C VAL A 205 16.62 23.50 -9.21
N ASP A 206 16.46 22.21 -9.43
CA ASP A 206 17.32 21.16 -8.92
C ASP A 206 17.96 20.33 -10.04
N PHE A 207 19.26 20.13 -9.95
CA PHE A 207 20.08 19.47 -10.96
C PHE A 207 20.74 18.21 -10.38
N PRO A 208 20.63 17.04 -11.04
CA PRO A 208 21.50 15.92 -10.71
C PRO A 208 22.93 16.23 -11.13
N VAL A 209 23.88 16.08 -10.22
CA VAL A 209 25.30 16.32 -10.48
C VAL A 209 26.13 15.20 -9.88
N GLN A 210 26.74 14.39 -10.74
CA GLN A 210 27.49 13.20 -10.32
C GLN A 210 26.58 12.25 -9.51
N LYS A 211 26.88 12.02 -8.23
CA LYS A 211 26.01 11.22 -7.33
C LYS A 211 25.19 12.08 -6.38
N GLY A 212 25.43 13.39 -6.36
CA GLY A 212 24.74 14.36 -5.53
C GLY A 212 23.81 15.28 -6.32
N ARG A 213 23.45 16.40 -5.73
CA ARG A 213 22.53 17.37 -6.35
C ARG A 213 22.93 18.80 -6.09
N ILE A 214 22.67 19.67 -7.05
CA ILE A 214 22.75 21.13 -6.89
C ILE A 214 21.33 21.68 -6.98
N THR A 215 20.90 22.38 -5.94
CA THR A 215 19.61 23.11 -5.93
C THR A 215 19.90 24.60 -6.00
N VAL A 216 19.33 25.30 -6.97
CA VAL A 216 19.44 26.76 -7.14
C VAL A 216 18.17 27.42 -6.64
N MET A 217 18.32 28.45 -5.81
CA MET A 217 17.22 29.28 -5.30
C MET A 217 17.50 30.76 -5.58
N SER A 218 16.49 31.50 -5.98
CA SER A 218 16.65 32.89 -6.49
C SER A 218 16.09 33.98 -5.60
N ASP A 219 15.82 33.68 -4.33
CA ASP A 219 15.48 34.66 -3.29
C ASP A 219 16.04 34.22 -1.94
N VAL A 220 16.63 35.12 -1.18
CA VAL A 220 17.23 34.87 0.14
C VAL A 220 16.29 35.19 1.31
N ASN A 221 15.05 35.53 1.07
CA ASN A 221 14.15 36.02 2.11
C ASN A 221 12.90 35.17 2.33
N TRP A 222 12.58 34.30 1.42
CA TRP A 222 11.32 33.56 1.36
C TRP A 222 11.05 32.61 2.56
N TRP A 223 12.06 32.34 3.39
CA TRP A 223 11.90 31.47 4.57
C TRP A 223 11.71 32.22 5.88
N ASN A 224 11.90 33.54 5.93
CA ASN A 224 11.85 34.28 7.18
C ASN A 224 10.93 35.52 7.13
N ARG A 225 10.43 35.92 8.30
CA ARG A 225 9.61 37.14 8.48
C ARG A 225 10.48 38.37 8.61
N ARG A 226 11.28 38.73 7.62
CA ARG A 226 12.01 40.00 7.67
C ARG A 226 11.33 41.08 6.84
N GLY A 227 11.15 42.23 7.44
CA GLY A 227 10.54 43.38 6.80
C GLY A 227 9.02 43.24 6.66
N SER A 228 8.53 43.42 5.44
CA SER A 228 7.09 43.37 5.12
C SER A 228 6.55 42.00 4.78
N MET A 229 7.38 40.94 4.84
CA MET A 229 6.93 39.58 4.54
C MET A 229 6.14 38.99 5.71
N LEU A 230 4.90 38.70 5.46
CA LEU A 230 3.95 38.17 6.43
C LEU A 230 3.53 36.78 5.97
N HIS A 231 4.42 35.79 6.13
CA HIS A 231 4.04 34.41 5.87
C HIS A 231 2.79 34.02 6.64
N THR A 232 1.85 33.40 5.97
CA THR A 232 0.80 32.66 6.66
C THR A 232 1.41 31.47 7.39
N PRO A 233 0.76 30.94 8.44
CA PRO A 233 1.23 29.72 9.09
C PRO A 233 1.47 28.56 8.13
N ALA A 234 0.62 28.41 7.10
CA ALA A 234 0.74 27.37 6.09
C ALA A 234 1.98 27.57 5.20
N GLN A 235 2.26 28.78 4.75
CA GLN A 235 3.46 29.10 3.95
C GLN A 235 4.75 28.90 4.76
N LEU A 236 4.75 29.29 6.03
CA LEU A 236 5.86 29.04 6.94
C LEU A 236 6.11 27.55 7.12
N GLN A 237 5.05 26.78 7.32
CA GLN A 237 5.12 25.32 7.41
C GLN A 237 5.67 24.70 6.13
N SER A 238 5.20 25.13 4.95
CA SER A 238 5.70 24.65 3.66
C SER A 238 7.20 24.91 3.49
N ALA A 239 7.69 26.09 3.92
CA ALA A 239 9.11 26.41 3.89
C ALA A 239 9.93 25.50 4.84
N GLN A 240 9.45 25.29 6.06
CA GLN A 240 10.10 24.40 7.04
C GLN A 240 10.18 22.97 6.53
N GLU A 241 9.09 22.47 5.98
CA GLU A 241 9.01 21.12 5.42
C GLU A 241 9.93 20.95 4.21
N LEU A 242 9.99 21.93 3.31
CA LEU A 242 10.88 21.90 2.15
C LEU A 242 12.36 21.80 2.54
N TRP A 243 12.81 22.60 3.50
CA TRP A 243 14.17 22.52 4.00
C TRP A 243 14.46 21.19 4.71
N GLY A 244 13.52 20.69 5.51
CA GLY A 244 13.64 19.38 6.15
C GLY A 244 13.76 18.24 5.13
N LYS A 245 12.99 18.30 4.05
CA LYS A 245 13.05 17.30 2.95
C LYS A 245 14.37 17.39 2.17
N PHE A 246 14.89 18.58 1.89
CA PHE A 246 16.21 18.71 1.26
C PHE A 246 17.30 18.05 2.10
N LEU A 247 17.30 18.27 3.39
CA LEU A 247 18.25 17.65 4.31
C LEU A 247 18.07 16.13 4.37
N SER A 248 16.85 15.67 4.56
CA SER A 248 16.53 14.23 4.63
C SER A 248 16.95 13.50 3.35
N ASN A 249 16.61 14.06 2.19
CA ASN A 249 16.98 13.49 0.89
C ASN A 249 18.50 13.44 0.71
N SER A 250 19.21 14.52 1.06
CA SER A 250 20.68 14.55 0.98
C SER A 250 21.33 13.48 1.86
N ILE A 251 20.88 13.33 3.11
CA ILE A 251 21.39 12.31 4.04
C ILE A 251 21.14 10.90 3.46
N LYS A 252 19.95 10.64 2.95
CA LYS A 252 19.60 9.35 2.32
C LYS A 252 20.49 9.06 1.11
N ASN A 253 20.70 10.05 0.24
CA ASN A 253 21.57 9.91 -0.93
C ASN A 253 23.03 9.62 -0.52
N MET A 254 23.57 10.35 0.45
CA MET A 254 24.91 10.09 0.96
C MET A 254 25.05 8.68 1.55
N GLN A 255 24.04 8.22 2.28
CA GLN A 255 24.02 6.85 2.80
C GLN A 255 23.92 5.82 1.67
N ALA A 256 23.11 6.09 0.64
CA ALA A 256 23.00 5.25 -0.55
C ALA A 256 24.37 5.13 -1.26
N VAL A 257 25.03 6.26 -1.52
CA VAL A 257 26.36 6.27 -2.16
C VAL A 257 27.40 5.52 -1.32
N LYS A 258 27.37 5.66 0.01
CA LYS A 258 28.23 4.91 0.92
C LYS A 258 28.00 3.40 0.82
N ASN A 259 26.78 2.98 0.51
CA ASN A 259 26.39 1.59 0.27
C ASN A 259 26.63 1.14 -1.18
N GLY A 260 27.30 1.96 -2.01
CA GLY A 260 27.61 1.66 -3.41
C GLY A 260 26.51 1.99 -4.41
N ILE A 261 25.45 2.67 -3.98
CA ILE A 261 24.31 3.06 -4.81
C ILE A 261 24.57 4.39 -5.51
N ASN A 262 24.23 4.50 -6.80
CA ASN A 262 24.19 5.77 -7.51
C ASN A 262 22.76 6.30 -7.58
N PRO A 263 22.37 7.29 -6.77
CA PRO A 263 21.00 7.79 -6.72
C PRO A 263 20.54 8.54 -7.98
N ASN A 264 21.45 8.90 -8.86
CA ASN A 264 21.19 9.66 -10.08
C ASN A 264 21.30 8.81 -11.37
N HIS A 265 21.33 7.47 -11.28
CA HIS A 265 21.29 6.66 -12.50
C HIS A 265 19.88 6.65 -13.09
N GLU A 266 19.79 6.51 -14.40
CA GLU A 266 18.50 6.32 -15.06
C GLU A 266 17.99 4.89 -14.79
N HIS A 267 16.73 4.77 -14.35
CA HIS A 267 16.12 3.48 -14.06
C HIS A 267 15.58 2.84 -15.34
N HIS A 268 16.06 1.64 -15.63
CA HIS A 268 15.51 0.75 -16.65
C HIS A 268 14.84 -0.44 -15.96
N PHE A 269 13.51 -0.39 -15.83
CA PHE A 269 12.76 -1.38 -15.09
C PHE A 269 12.43 -2.62 -15.93
N ASN A 270 12.73 -3.78 -15.36
CA ASN A 270 12.14 -5.05 -15.75
C ASN A 270 10.89 -5.30 -14.91
N TYR A 271 9.85 -5.82 -15.54
CA TYR A 271 8.56 -6.07 -14.92
C TYR A 271 8.27 -7.55 -14.89
N ILE A 272 7.93 -8.10 -13.74
CA ILE A 272 7.60 -9.51 -13.57
C ILE A 272 6.30 -9.71 -12.79
N SER A 273 5.62 -10.81 -13.15
CA SER A 273 4.43 -11.30 -12.44
C SER A 273 4.86 -12.25 -11.33
N GLN A 274 4.42 -12.02 -10.10
CA GLN A 274 4.67 -12.91 -8.98
C GLN A 274 3.39 -13.11 -8.16
N GLY A 275 2.53 -14.03 -8.62
CA GLY A 275 1.25 -14.29 -7.98
C GLY A 275 0.36 -13.05 -7.99
N ASN A 276 0.02 -12.55 -6.82
CA ASN A 276 -0.79 -11.36 -6.66
C ASN A 276 0.01 -10.03 -6.70
N LYS A 277 1.25 -10.07 -7.20
CA LYS A 277 2.11 -8.88 -7.29
C LYS A 277 2.62 -8.66 -8.71
N ILE A 278 2.76 -7.38 -9.06
CA ILE A 278 3.63 -6.91 -10.13
C ILE A 278 4.87 -6.34 -9.44
N LEU A 279 6.04 -6.80 -9.83
CA LEU A 279 7.32 -6.30 -9.35
C LEU A 279 8.03 -5.56 -10.48
N ALA A 280 8.57 -4.38 -10.17
CA ALA A 280 9.45 -3.63 -11.07
C ALA A 280 10.81 -3.45 -10.40
N TYR A 281 11.89 -3.86 -11.07
CA TYR A 281 13.26 -3.77 -10.57
C TYR A 281 14.22 -3.33 -11.67
N CYS A 282 15.26 -2.60 -11.27
CA CYS A 282 16.36 -2.25 -12.16
C CYS A 282 17.21 -3.48 -12.47
N ASP A 283 17.70 -3.56 -13.71
CA ASP A 283 18.59 -4.61 -14.16
C ASP A 283 20.05 -4.14 -14.10
N GLU A 284 20.93 -4.99 -13.57
CA GLU A 284 22.39 -4.73 -13.54
C GLU A 284 23.00 -4.53 -14.93
N THR A 285 22.41 -5.12 -15.97
CA THR A 285 22.89 -5.00 -17.37
C THR A 285 22.86 -3.56 -17.88
N TRP A 286 22.07 -2.66 -17.26
CA TRP A 286 21.94 -1.25 -17.62
C TRP A 286 22.72 -0.32 -16.68
N GLY A 287 23.74 -0.84 -15.97
CA GLY A 287 24.54 -0.04 -15.05
C GLY A 287 23.86 0.23 -13.70
N ALA A 288 22.85 -0.57 -13.36
CA ALA A 288 22.10 -0.47 -12.11
C ALA A 288 22.87 -1.00 -10.87
N SER A 289 24.15 -1.33 -11.02
CA SER A 289 25.01 -1.72 -9.88
C SER A 289 24.95 -0.64 -8.81
N GLY A 290 24.43 -1.01 -7.62
CA GLY A 290 24.21 -0.08 -6.52
C GLY A 290 22.89 0.71 -6.57
N CYS A 291 21.98 0.44 -7.49
CA CYS A 291 20.63 1.00 -7.49
C CYS A 291 19.81 0.44 -6.30
N GLU A 292 19.01 1.27 -5.67
CA GLU A 292 18.11 0.84 -4.59
C GLU A 292 17.05 -0.16 -5.07
N TYR A 293 16.67 -0.13 -6.37
CA TYR A 293 15.73 -1.08 -6.99
C TYR A 293 16.44 -2.22 -7.74
N ASN A 294 17.74 -2.44 -7.50
CA ASN A 294 18.50 -3.48 -8.19
C ASN A 294 18.07 -4.88 -7.73
N GLY A 295 17.61 -5.69 -8.70
CA GLY A 295 17.19 -7.06 -8.49
C GLY A 295 15.80 -7.19 -7.83
N ILE A 296 15.25 -8.42 -7.91
CA ILE A 296 13.88 -8.73 -7.47
C ILE A 296 13.65 -8.45 -5.98
N SER A 297 14.67 -8.62 -5.14
CA SER A 297 14.57 -8.39 -3.69
C SER A 297 14.34 -6.94 -3.31
N ASN A 298 14.70 -6.02 -4.19
CA ASN A 298 14.56 -4.58 -3.99
C ASN A 298 13.51 -3.97 -4.93
N ALA A 299 12.70 -4.81 -5.59
CA ALA A 299 11.68 -4.37 -6.52
C ALA A 299 10.61 -3.51 -5.83
N VAL A 300 10.19 -2.44 -6.49
CA VAL A 300 8.94 -1.77 -6.14
C VAL A 300 7.77 -2.64 -6.59
N ALA A 301 6.72 -2.74 -5.77
CA ALA A 301 5.63 -3.68 -5.98
C ALA A 301 4.26 -3.01 -5.99
N VAL A 302 3.37 -3.53 -6.85
CA VAL A 302 1.93 -3.38 -6.70
C VAL A 302 1.37 -4.73 -6.26
N THR A 303 0.54 -4.72 -5.22
CA THR A 303 -0.12 -5.93 -4.71
C THR A 303 -1.62 -5.84 -4.94
N LEU A 304 -2.18 -6.84 -5.62
CA LEU A 304 -3.62 -7.00 -5.80
C LEU A 304 -4.15 -7.95 -4.72
N LEU A 305 -5.09 -7.49 -3.92
CA LEU A 305 -5.76 -8.27 -2.90
C LEU A 305 -7.24 -8.41 -3.26
N ALA A 306 -7.80 -9.57 -2.99
CA ALA A 306 -9.21 -9.88 -3.19
C ALA A 306 -9.69 -10.75 -2.03
N ASP A 307 -10.70 -10.28 -1.30
CA ASP A 307 -11.28 -11.00 -0.17
C ASP A 307 -12.44 -11.86 -0.61
N ASP A 308 -12.63 -13.04 -0.01
CA ASP A 308 -13.88 -13.79 -0.17
C ASP A 308 -15.06 -12.96 0.38
N ALA A 309 -16.21 -13.04 -0.26
CA ALA A 309 -17.40 -12.28 0.12
C ALA A 309 -18.63 -13.16 0.24
N PHE A 310 -19.64 -12.69 0.98
CA PHE A 310 -20.97 -13.27 0.93
C PHE A 310 -21.83 -12.58 -0.13
N TYR A 311 -22.69 -13.37 -0.75
CA TYR A 311 -23.64 -12.89 -1.75
C TYR A 311 -24.59 -11.85 -1.13
N SER A 312 -24.67 -10.70 -1.75
CA SER A 312 -25.52 -9.58 -1.33
C SER A 312 -26.41 -9.04 -2.45
N GLY A 313 -26.26 -9.57 -3.69
CA GLY A 313 -26.90 -9.01 -4.88
C GLY A 313 -26.22 -7.75 -5.42
N GLU A 314 -25.27 -7.17 -4.69
CA GLU A 314 -24.50 -6.00 -5.11
C GLU A 314 -23.21 -6.41 -5.83
N ALA A 315 -22.63 -5.45 -6.56
CA ALA A 315 -21.35 -5.67 -7.22
C ALA A 315 -20.22 -5.88 -6.19
N TYR A 316 -19.39 -6.89 -6.42
CA TYR A 316 -18.25 -7.18 -5.57
C TYR A 316 -17.30 -5.98 -5.42
N SER A 317 -16.94 -5.64 -4.19
CA SER A 317 -16.12 -4.48 -3.84
C SER A 317 -14.87 -4.84 -3.03
N GLY A 318 -14.62 -6.13 -2.76
CA GLY A 318 -13.52 -6.62 -1.92
C GLY A 318 -12.12 -6.57 -2.57
N ILE A 319 -11.89 -5.69 -3.57
CA ILE A 319 -10.59 -5.49 -4.20
C ILE A 319 -9.83 -4.36 -3.53
N THR A 320 -8.59 -4.66 -3.17
CA THR A 320 -7.60 -3.66 -2.74
C THR A 320 -6.37 -3.74 -3.63
N VAL A 321 -5.85 -2.59 -4.06
CA VAL A 321 -4.58 -2.47 -4.79
C VAL A 321 -3.64 -1.62 -3.96
N GLU A 322 -2.60 -2.25 -3.44
CA GLU A 322 -1.61 -1.60 -2.57
C GLU A 322 -0.36 -1.20 -3.35
N GLY A 323 0.27 -0.11 -2.92
CA GLY A 323 1.55 0.35 -3.47
C GLY A 323 1.46 1.04 -4.84
N ILE A 324 0.26 1.32 -5.36
CA ILE A 324 0.05 1.84 -6.71
C ILE A 324 0.70 3.23 -6.91
N ASP A 325 0.57 4.13 -5.93
CA ASP A 325 1.10 5.49 -6.03
C ASP A 325 2.63 5.49 -6.06
N THR A 326 3.25 4.74 -5.14
CA THR A 326 4.70 4.56 -5.09
C THR A 326 5.23 3.92 -6.36
N TYR A 327 4.55 2.87 -6.85
CA TYR A 327 4.90 2.19 -8.09
C TYR A 327 4.85 3.14 -9.28
N ASN A 328 3.77 3.90 -9.45
CA ASN A 328 3.60 4.86 -10.52
C ASN A 328 4.66 5.98 -10.47
N ALA A 329 4.92 6.52 -9.27
CA ALA A 329 5.93 7.57 -9.09
C ALA A 329 7.32 7.10 -9.53
N ILE A 330 7.73 5.90 -9.13
CA ILE A 330 9.06 5.35 -9.40
C ILE A 330 9.18 4.88 -10.85
N THR A 331 8.20 4.12 -11.37
CA THR A 331 8.27 3.52 -12.71
C THR A 331 7.75 4.44 -13.81
N LYS A 332 7.20 5.60 -13.47
CA LYS A 332 6.51 6.53 -14.39
C LYS A 332 5.33 5.86 -15.12
N SER A 333 4.72 4.87 -14.51
CA SER A 333 3.52 4.18 -15.01
C SER A 333 2.24 4.96 -14.68
N ASN A 334 1.13 4.57 -15.33
CA ASN A 334 -0.20 5.14 -15.12
C ASN A 334 -1.18 4.09 -14.62
N LEU A 335 -0.75 3.23 -13.71
CA LEU A 335 -1.61 2.18 -13.18
C LEU A 335 -2.70 2.78 -12.30
N ASP A 336 -3.94 2.31 -12.49
CA ASP A 336 -5.11 2.77 -11.74
C ASP A 336 -6.00 1.60 -11.34
N LYS A 337 -6.63 1.69 -10.18
CA LYS A 337 -7.52 0.65 -9.66
C LYS A 337 -8.68 0.31 -10.62
N SER A 338 -9.14 1.25 -11.43
CA SER A 338 -10.21 1.02 -12.43
C SER A 338 -9.80 0.06 -13.55
N GLN A 339 -8.49 -0.22 -13.70
CA GLN A 339 -7.96 -1.17 -14.69
C GLN A 339 -8.05 -2.63 -14.25
N VAL A 340 -8.58 -2.91 -13.05
CA VAL A 340 -8.81 -4.28 -12.59
C VAL A 340 -9.85 -4.96 -13.48
N SER A 341 -9.52 -6.15 -13.94
CA SER A 341 -10.40 -7.02 -14.73
C SER A 341 -10.80 -8.25 -13.92
N PHE A 342 -12.03 -8.73 -14.11
CA PHE A 342 -12.58 -9.88 -13.40
C PHE A 342 -12.82 -11.06 -14.34
N TYR A 343 -12.66 -12.27 -13.83
CA TYR A 343 -12.86 -13.52 -14.55
C TYR A 343 -13.59 -14.53 -13.69
N GLN A 344 -14.56 -15.23 -14.28
CA GLN A 344 -15.29 -16.32 -13.63
C GLN A 344 -14.60 -17.66 -13.93
N VAL A 345 -14.52 -18.53 -12.94
CA VAL A 345 -13.95 -19.89 -13.03
C VAL A 345 -14.87 -20.91 -12.39
N GLU A 346 -14.70 -22.19 -12.74
CA GLU A 346 -15.49 -23.27 -12.17
C GLU A 346 -14.93 -23.77 -10.83
N ILE A 347 -13.62 -23.65 -10.63
CA ILE A 347 -12.91 -24.23 -9.48
C ILE A 347 -12.36 -23.11 -8.60
N LYS A 348 -12.68 -23.17 -7.30
CA LYS A 348 -12.18 -22.22 -6.29
C LYS A 348 -10.66 -22.16 -6.30
N GLY A 349 -10.11 -20.95 -6.22
CA GLY A 349 -8.66 -20.71 -6.18
C GLY A 349 -7.96 -20.74 -7.54
N THR A 350 -8.68 -21.01 -8.64
CA THR A 350 -8.12 -20.95 -10.00
C THR A 350 -7.87 -19.48 -10.40
N THR A 351 -6.69 -19.24 -11.01
CA THR A 351 -6.23 -17.88 -11.41
C THR A 351 -5.94 -17.76 -12.91
N SER A 352 -6.45 -18.68 -13.72
CA SER A 352 -6.27 -18.68 -15.18
C SER A 352 -7.43 -19.40 -15.89
N GLY A 353 -7.58 -19.17 -17.20
CA GLY A 353 -8.55 -19.87 -18.04
C GLY A 353 -10.02 -19.51 -17.78
N GLY A 354 -10.28 -18.45 -17.05
CA GLY A 354 -11.65 -18.00 -16.75
C GLY A 354 -12.29 -17.21 -17.88
N ILE A 355 -13.60 -17.05 -17.80
CA ILE A 355 -14.40 -16.21 -18.69
C ILE A 355 -14.31 -14.77 -18.18
N LYS A 356 -13.81 -13.84 -19.01
CA LYS A 356 -13.73 -12.43 -18.65
C LYS A 356 -15.12 -11.83 -18.49
N LEU A 357 -15.30 -11.09 -17.40
CA LEU A 357 -16.51 -10.33 -17.11
C LEU A 357 -16.37 -8.87 -17.55
N GLU A 358 -17.49 -8.23 -17.87
CA GLU A 358 -17.52 -6.81 -18.25
C GLU A 358 -17.42 -5.87 -17.04
N SER A 359 -17.77 -6.37 -15.85
CA SER A 359 -17.76 -5.62 -14.60
C SER A 359 -17.49 -6.54 -13.41
N ALA A 360 -17.38 -5.98 -12.20
CA ALA A 360 -17.27 -6.75 -10.97
C ALA A 360 -18.46 -7.71 -10.82
N PRO A 361 -18.22 -8.97 -10.43
CA PRO A 361 -19.28 -9.98 -10.32
C PRO A 361 -20.29 -9.63 -9.21
N LYS A 362 -21.53 -10.08 -9.41
CA LYS A 362 -22.61 -9.98 -8.43
C LYS A 362 -23.09 -11.34 -7.94
N GLU A 363 -22.98 -12.35 -8.79
CA GLU A 363 -23.49 -13.68 -8.53
C GLU A 363 -22.55 -14.52 -7.66
N LYS A 364 -23.09 -15.54 -7.01
CA LYS A 364 -22.27 -16.54 -6.33
C LYS A 364 -21.39 -17.29 -7.32
N GLY A 365 -20.19 -17.64 -6.92
CA GLY A 365 -19.25 -18.36 -7.76
C GLY A 365 -17.80 -18.16 -7.36
N HIS A 366 -16.93 -18.67 -8.19
CA HIS A 366 -15.49 -18.55 -8.00
C HIS A 366 -14.92 -17.63 -9.09
N TYR A 367 -14.03 -16.77 -8.68
CA TYR A 367 -13.52 -15.69 -9.52
C TYR A 367 -12.02 -15.46 -9.30
N TYR A 368 -11.41 -14.76 -10.22
CA TYR A 368 -10.17 -14.07 -9.97
C TYR A 368 -10.19 -12.66 -10.59
N ALA A 369 -9.44 -11.78 -9.97
CA ALA A 369 -9.18 -10.43 -10.48
C ALA A 369 -7.75 -10.34 -11.00
N THR A 370 -7.53 -9.45 -11.97
CA THR A 370 -6.20 -9.14 -12.50
C THR A 370 -5.99 -7.66 -12.66
N ILE A 371 -4.74 -7.22 -12.48
CA ILE A 371 -4.28 -5.89 -12.90
C ILE A 371 -2.98 -6.07 -13.67
N THR A 372 -2.76 -5.28 -14.72
CA THR A 372 -1.61 -5.44 -15.62
C THR A 372 -0.88 -4.12 -15.81
N SER A 373 0.44 -4.13 -15.72
CA SER A 373 1.31 -3.00 -16.02
C SER A 373 2.57 -3.48 -16.74
N ASN A 374 2.93 -2.79 -17.83
CA ASN A 374 4.14 -3.06 -18.62
C ASN A 374 4.36 -4.55 -18.96
N GLY A 375 3.28 -5.28 -19.28
CA GLY A 375 3.31 -6.70 -19.63
C GLY A 375 3.35 -7.67 -18.44
N ALA A 376 3.55 -7.20 -17.22
CA ALA A 376 3.43 -8.02 -16.01
C ALA A 376 2.01 -7.92 -15.42
N GLN A 377 1.57 -8.99 -14.76
CA GLN A 377 0.21 -9.11 -14.22
C GLN A 377 0.23 -9.60 -12.78
N ALA A 378 -0.57 -8.98 -11.92
CA ALA A 378 -0.95 -9.50 -10.62
C ALA A 378 -2.32 -10.17 -10.71
N VAL A 379 -2.51 -11.27 -10.00
CA VAL A 379 -3.73 -12.08 -10.03
C VAL A 379 -4.12 -12.46 -8.60
N ALA A 380 -5.40 -12.26 -8.23
CA ALA A 380 -5.94 -12.64 -6.94
C ALA A 380 -7.27 -13.39 -7.11
N ALA A 381 -7.36 -14.59 -6.54
CA ALA A 381 -8.60 -15.38 -6.56
C ALA A 381 -9.50 -15.03 -5.36
N PHE A 382 -10.80 -15.11 -5.56
CA PHE A 382 -11.82 -14.94 -4.52
C PHE A 382 -13.09 -15.71 -4.84
N SER A 383 -13.97 -15.82 -3.86
CA SER A 383 -15.28 -16.46 -4.01
C SER A 383 -16.37 -15.55 -3.48
N ILE A 384 -17.54 -15.61 -4.09
CA ILE A 384 -18.79 -15.07 -3.55
C ILE A 384 -19.65 -16.28 -3.17
N GLU A 385 -19.86 -16.48 -1.88
CA GLU A 385 -20.58 -17.63 -1.33
C GLU A 385 -21.86 -17.16 -0.65
N ARG A 386 -22.89 -18.02 -0.59
CA ARG A 386 -24.06 -17.72 0.24
C ARG A 386 -23.73 -17.97 1.70
N LEU A 387 -24.31 -17.17 2.58
CA LEU A 387 -24.20 -17.40 4.01
C LEU A 387 -25.00 -18.64 4.40
N ALA A 388 -24.38 -19.61 5.05
CA ALA A 388 -25.06 -20.75 5.61
C ALA A 388 -25.59 -20.43 7.02
N HIS A 389 -26.89 -20.57 7.21
CA HIS A 389 -27.59 -20.32 8.46
C HIS A 389 -27.77 -21.60 9.28
N SER A 390 -27.79 -21.45 10.61
CA SER A 390 -27.94 -22.57 11.53
C SER A 390 -29.35 -23.18 11.52
N ILE A 391 -29.43 -24.52 11.66
CA ILE A 391 -30.65 -25.30 11.81
C ILE A 391 -30.61 -25.90 13.22
N THR A 392 -31.51 -25.48 14.07
CA THR A 392 -31.71 -26.06 15.42
C THR A 392 -32.88 -27.02 15.40
N ILE A 393 -32.66 -28.27 15.78
CA ILE A 393 -33.70 -29.29 15.80
C ILE A 393 -33.79 -29.85 17.23
N GLN A 394 -34.97 -29.75 17.80
CA GLN A 394 -35.25 -30.35 19.10
C GLN A 394 -36.04 -31.65 18.89
N ASN A 395 -35.61 -32.72 19.54
CA ASN A 395 -36.19 -34.07 19.44
C ASN A 395 -36.18 -34.65 18.03
N GLY A 396 -35.13 -34.38 17.28
CA GLY A 396 -34.94 -34.85 15.93
C GLY A 396 -33.57 -34.55 15.35
N THR A 397 -33.34 -34.94 14.11
CA THR A 397 -32.03 -34.81 13.43
C THR A 397 -32.20 -34.36 11.98
N THR A 398 -31.11 -33.91 11.37
CA THR A 398 -30.98 -33.69 9.94
C THR A 398 -29.70 -34.35 9.44
N GLU A 399 -29.64 -34.69 8.15
CA GLU A 399 -28.41 -35.17 7.50
C GLU A 399 -27.51 -34.05 6.98
N ILE A 400 -27.95 -32.79 7.12
CA ILE A 400 -27.15 -31.63 6.74
C ILE A 400 -25.90 -31.51 7.68
N ALA A 401 -24.71 -31.50 7.07
CA ALA A 401 -23.47 -31.37 7.79
C ALA A 401 -23.47 -30.08 8.63
N ASP A 402 -22.89 -30.16 9.84
CA ASP A 402 -22.76 -29.05 10.79
C ASP A 402 -24.06 -28.32 11.15
N SER A 403 -25.22 -28.91 10.78
CA SER A 403 -26.56 -28.31 10.97
C SER A 403 -26.62 -26.87 10.45
N LYS A 404 -26.04 -26.62 9.27
CA LYS A 404 -26.08 -25.33 8.56
C LYS A 404 -26.38 -25.53 7.09
N ALA A 405 -27.24 -24.68 6.55
CA ALA A 405 -27.57 -24.69 5.13
C ALA A 405 -27.66 -23.28 4.56
N GLU A 406 -27.36 -23.16 3.26
CA GLU A 406 -27.58 -21.93 2.49
C GLU A 406 -29.09 -21.77 2.21
N GLU A 407 -29.51 -20.53 1.98
CA GLU A 407 -30.84 -20.22 1.47
C GLU A 407 -31.20 -21.11 0.26
N ASP A 408 -32.48 -21.44 0.10
CA ASP A 408 -33.05 -22.33 -0.94
C ASP A 408 -32.64 -23.80 -0.84
N THR A 409 -31.80 -24.19 0.12
CA THR A 409 -31.47 -25.61 0.35
C THR A 409 -32.70 -26.35 0.87
N ILE A 410 -33.04 -27.51 0.27
CA ILE A 410 -34.07 -28.40 0.80
C ILE A 410 -33.47 -29.20 1.96
N VAL A 411 -33.98 -28.95 3.16
CA VAL A 411 -33.56 -29.59 4.40
C VAL A 411 -34.53 -30.69 4.76
N THR A 412 -34.05 -31.92 4.93
CA THR A 412 -34.81 -33.05 5.47
C THR A 412 -34.60 -33.14 6.97
N ILE A 413 -35.70 -33.21 7.74
CA ILE A 413 -35.67 -33.41 9.18
C ILE A 413 -36.40 -34.70 9.54
N LYS A 414 -35.91 -35.40 10.57
CA LYS A 414 -36.45 -36.65 11.06
C LYS A 414 -36.61 -36.60 12.56
N ALA A 415 -37.82 -36.88 13.05
CA ALA A 415 -38.09 -36.95 14.50
C ALA A 415 -37.35 -38.13 15.15
N ASP A 416 -36.88 -37.93 16.35
CA ASP A 416 -36.35 -39.01 17.16
C ASP A 416 -37.46 -40.07 17.46
N PRO A 417 -37.09 -41.31 17.81
CA PRO A 417 -38.05 -42.29 18.27
C PRO A 417 -38.89 -41.77 19.44
N ALA A 418 -40.21 -41.97 19.35
CA ALA A 418 -41.09 -41.50 20.40
C ALA A 418 -40.76 -42.16 21.76
N PRO A 419 -40.79 -41.41 22.89
CA PRO A 419 -40.66 -41.98 24.22
C PRO A 419 -41.70 -43.08 24.49
N ALA A 420 -41.40 -43.97 25.44
CA ALA A 420 -42.30 -45.07 25.79
C ALA A 420 -43.71 -44.55 26.12
N GLY A 421 -44.73 -45.16 25.51
CA GLY A 421 -46.13 -44.75 25.69
C GLY A 421 -46.59 -43.55 24.88
N LYS A 422 -45.70 -42.99 24.01
CA LYS A 422 -46.01 -41.85 23.15
C LYS A 422 -45.86 -42.20 21.66
N VAL A 423 -46.47 -41.41 20.81
CA VAL A 423 -46.33 -41.43 19.36
C VAL A 423 -45.99 -40.02 18.89
N PHE A 424 -45.35 -39.94 17.73
CA PHE A 424 -45.08 -38.65 17.10
C PHE A 424 -46.42 -37.92 16.87
N ASP A 425 -46.47 -36.64 17.25
CA ASP A 425 -47.63 -35.77 17.05
C ASP A 425 -47.43 -34.91 15.79
N LYS A 426 -46.52 -33.95 15.89
CA LYS A 426 -46.20 -33.05 14.77
C LYS A 426 -44.90 -32.32 15.00
N TRP A 427 -44.40 -31.68 13.94
CA TRP A 427 -43.37 -30.67 13.99
C TRP A 427 -43.96 -29.30 14.31
N VAL A 428 -43.26 -28.54 15.12
CA VAL A 428 -43.54 -27.13 15.45
C VAL A 428 -42.37 -26.28 14.99
N VAL A 429 -42.66 -25.26 14.19
CA VAL A 429 -41.67 -24.23 13.81
C VAL A 429 -41.60 -23.23 14.93
N GLU A 430 -40.44 -23.12 15.57
CA GLU A 430 -40.19 -22.17 16.67
C GLU A 430 -39.66 -20.84 16.16
N SER A 431 -38.82 -20.86 15.09
CA SER A 431 -38.31 -19.66 14.42
C SER A 431 -37.91 -19.96 12.97
N GLY A 432 -37.70 -18.90 12.16
CA GLY A 432 -37.21 -18.99 10.78
C GLY A 432 -38.31 -18.84 9.70
N ASN A 433 -39.58 -18.67 10.10
CA ASN A 433 -40.71 -18.42 9.19
C ASN A 433 -40.78 -19.37 7.97
N ILE A 434 -40.59 -20.68 8.23
CA ILE A 434 -40.60 -21.73 7.20
C ILE A 434 -41.97 -22.42 7.12
N THR A 435 -42.21 -23.04 5.97
CA THR A 435 -43.34 -23.96 5.78
C THR A 435 -42.80 -25.38 5.63
N LEU A 436 -43.26 -26.30 6.47
CA LEU A 436 -42.94 -27.72 6.35
C LEU A 436 -43.77 -28.35 5.27
N ALA A 437 -43.23 -29.29 4.50
CA ALA A 437 -43.93 -30.02 3.46
C ALA A 437 -45.12 -30.84 4.06
N ASP A 438 -44.91 -31.46 5.21
CA ASP A 438 -45.93 -32.10 6.03
C ASP A 438 -45.51 -32.05 7.51
N ALA A 439 -46.15 -31.22 8.29
CA ALA A 439 -45.85 -31.08 9.72
C ALA A 439 -46.27 -32.33 10.54
N ASN A 440 -47.16 -33.18 10.05
CA ASN A 440 -47.64 -34.37 10.74
C ASN A 440 -46.88 -35.65 10.39
N SER A 441 -45.92 -35.57 9.47
CA SER A 441 -45.01 -36.67 9.14
C SER A 441 -43.76 -36.63 9.99
N ALA A 442 -43.38 -37.75 10.60
CA ALA A 442 -42.14 -37.84 11.39
C ALA A 442 -40.89 -37.55 10.58
N THR A 443 -40.94 -37.68 9.25
CA THR A 443 -39.91 -37.25 8.32
C THR A 443 -40.52 -36.24 7.36
N THR A 444 -40.00 -35.03 7.32
CA THR A 444 -40.49 -33.96 6.45
C THR A 444 -39.36 -33.08 5.94
N THR A 445 -39.68 -32.14 5.07
CA THR A 445 -38.72 -31.22 4.48
C THR A 445 -39.20 -29.78 4.58
N PHE A 446 -38.28 -28.86 4.50
CA PHE A 446 -38.54 -27.44 4.29
C PHE A 446 -37.43 -26.82 3.41
N THR A 447 -37.72 -25.68 2.83
CA THR A 447 -36.70 -24.86 2.12
C THR A 447 -36.06 -23.89 3.12
N MET A 448 -34.75 -23.86 3.17
CA MET A 448 -34.00 -22.99 4.08
C MET A 448 -34.21 -21.53 3.69
N PRO A 449 -34.63 -20.66 4.61
CA PRO A 449 -34.68 -19.20 4.37
C PRO A 449 -33.34 -18.55 4.57
N ASP A 450 -33.23 -17.26 4.23
CA ASP A 450 -32.04 -16.41 4.54
C ASP A 450 -32.00 -16.02 6.04
N SER A 451 -32.18 -16.99 6.91
CA SER A 451 -32.15 -16.84 8.37
C SER A 451 -32.03 -18.19 9.07
N ALA A 452 -31.63 -18.14 10.36
CA ALA A 452 -31.58 -19.33 11.19
C ALA A 452 -33.00 -19.91 11.44
N VAL A 453 -33.07 -21.23 11.46
CA VAL A 453 -34.34 -22.00 11.66
C VAL A 453 -34.26 -22.78 12.96
N SER A 454 -35.37 -22.81 13.72
CA SER A 454 -35.57 -23.72 14.84
C SER A 454 -36.90 -24.48 14.70
N VAL A 455 -36.79 -25.80 14.79
CA VAL A 455 -37.96 -26.71 14.73
C VAL A 455 -37.93 -27.72 15.88
N LYS A 456 -39.10 -28.18 16.28
CA LYS A 456 -39.24 -29.12 17.39
C LYS A 456 -40.25 -30.21 17.04
N ALA A 457 -39.86 -31.47 17.21
CA ALA A 457 -40.81 -32.59 17.19
C ALA A 457 -41.55 -32.68 18.52
N THR A 458 -42.88 -32.89 18.43
CA THR A 458 -43.77 -33.10 19.57
C THR A 458 -44.29 -34.51 19.57
N TYR A 459 -44.67 -34.99 20.74
CA TYR A 459 -45.18 -36.33 20.95
C TYR A 459 -46.45 -36.29 21.80
N THR A 460 -47.43 -37.11 21.46
CA THR A 460 -48.69 -37.28 22.22
C THR A 460 -48.77 -38.69 22.79
N ASP A 461 -49.63 -38.89 23.77
CA ASP A 461 -49.85 -40.21 24.36
C ASP A 461 -50.41 -41.18 23.31
N ALA A 462 -49.87 -42.39 23.28
CA ALA A 462 -50.37 -43.42 22.38
C ALA A 462 -51.85 -43.75 22.71
N PRO A 463 -52.72 -43.90 21.70
CA PRO A 463 -54.08 -44.31 21.95
C PRO A 463 -54.07 -45.55 22.82
N GLN A 464 -54.70 -45.46 23.99
CA GLN A 464 -54.92 -46.68 24.80
C GLN A 464 -55.85 -47.61 24.04
N THR A 465 -55.29 -48.67 23.52
CA THR A 465 -56.14 -49.78 23.09
C THR A 465 -56.83 -50.35 24.32
N GLY A 466 -58.12 -50.00 24.49
CA GLY A 466 -58.95 -50.58 25.55
C GLY A 466 -58.80 -52.08 25.52
N THR A 467 -58.47 -52.65 26.67
CA THR A 467 -58.50 -54.13 26.85
C THR A 467 -59.81 -54.69 26.30
N PRO A 468 -59.79 -55.62 25.33
CA PRO A 468 -61.05 -56.28 24.91
C PRO A 468 -61.60 -57.07 26.09
N THR A 469 -62.77 -56.72 26.56
CA THR A 469 -63.57 -57.55 27.45
C THR A 469 -63.86 -58.86 26.75
N GLU A 470 -63.39 -59.98 27.29
CA GLU A 470 -63.60 -61.34 26.79
C GLU A 470 -65.08 -61.64 26.74
N PRO A 471 -65.69 -61.96 25.55
CA PRO A 471 -67.00 -62.55 25.50
C PRO A 471 -66.85 -64.08 25.60
N ALA A 472 -67.72 -64.67 26.41
CA ALA A 472 -67.85 -66.10 26.66
C ALA A 472 -67.93 -66.95 25.43
N LYS A 473 -67.21 -68.09 25.45
CA LYS A 473 -67.16 -69.18 24.49
C LYS A 473 -68.53 -69.78 24.18
N PRO A 474 -68.80 -70.05 22.90
CA PRO A 474 -69.51 -71.28 22.51
C PRO A 474 -68.66 -72.17 21.60
N GLU A 475 -68.93 -73.47 21.75
CA GLU A 475 -68.25 -74.59 21.14
C GLU A 475 -68.44 -74.71 19.63
N ASN A 476 -67.42 -75.31 19.03
CA ASN A 476 -67.12 -75.80 17.71
C ASN A 476 -68.27 -76.32 16.84
N PRO A 477 -68.26 -76.33 15.50
CA PRO A 477 -67.40 -77.25 14.75
C PRO A 477 -66.80 -76.76 13.42
N ASP A 478 -65.67 -77.42 13.12
CA ASP A 478 -65.10 -77.78 11.83
C ASP A 478 -65.16 -76.90 10.58
N SER A 479 -64.00 -76.48 10.10
CA SER A 479 -63.44 -76.56 8.72
C SER A 479 -62.81 -75.32 8.21
N PRO A 480 -62.02 -75.32 7.10
CA PRO A 480 -60.68 -75.87 6.97
C PRO A 480 -59.59 -74.74 6.78
N GLN A 481 -58.33 -75.08 7.02
CA GLN A 481 -57.16 -74.31 6.76
C GLN A 481 -56.99 -73.94 5.28
N THR A 482 -56.92 -72.65 4.95
CA THR A 482 -56.26 -72.15 3.74
C THR A 482 -55.08 -71.37 4.16
N GLY A 483 -53.91 -71.99 3.94
CA GLY A 483 -52.61 -71.26 4.13
C GLY A 483 -52.38 -70.27 3.01
N ASP A 484 -52.09 -69.07 3.37
CA ASP A 484 -51.49 -68.13 2.46
C ASP A 484 -50.05 -67.79 2.98
N ASN A 485 -49.06 -68.45 2.38
CA ASN A 485 -47.65 -68.17 2.55
C ASN A 485 -47.30 -67.02 1.60
N SER A 486 -47.58 -65.83 1.96
CA SER A 486 -47.03 -64.69 1.23
C SER A 486 -45.55 -64.55 1.54
N HIS A 487 -44.73 -64.86 0.56
CA HIS A 487 -43.24 -64.69 0.62
C HIS A 487 -42.79 -63.22 0.64
N MET A 488 -43.29 -62.46 1.59
CA MET A 488 -42.89 -61.02 1.70
C MET A 488 -41.35 -60.84 1.95
N ALA A 489 -40.74 -61.84 2.62
CA ALA A 489 -39.31 -61.85 2.82
C ALA A 489 -38.48 -62.01 1.52
N LEU A 490 -39.07 -62.65 0.49
CA LEU A 490 -38.41 -62.89 -0.79
C LEU A 490 -38.37 -61.61 -1.67
N TRP A 491 -39.37 -60.75 -1.57
CA TRP A 491 -39.46 -59.51 -2.30
C TRP A 491 -38.52 -58.45 -1.72
N ILE A 492 -38.26 -58.41 -0.41
CA ILE A 492 -37.33 -57.53 0.25
C ILE A 492 -35.88 -57.93 -0.12
N ALA A 493 -35.57 -59.23 -0.22
CA ALA A 493 -34.25 -59.70 -0.65
C ALA A 493 -33.93 -59.35 -2.12
N LEU A 494 -34.92 -59.34 -3.01
CA LEU A 494 -34.76 -58.96 -4.42
C LEU A 494 -34.49 -57.47 -4.63
N LEU A 495 -35.01 -56.59 -3.75
CA LEU A 495 -34.76 -55.15 -3.80
C LEU A 495 -33.29 -54.80 -3.42
N PHE A 496 -32.67 -55.54 -2.51
CA PHE A 496 -31.25 -55.33 -2.15
C PHE A 496 -30.26 -55.87 -3.20
N VAL A 497 -30.62 -56.87 -4.01
CA VAL A 497 -29.75 -57.38 -5.05
C VAL A 497 -29.73 -56.46 -6.29
N SER A 498 -30.82 -55.78 -6.61
CA SER A 498 -30.86 -54.83 -7.73
C SER A 498 -30.13 -53.50 -7.46
N GLY A 499 -30.04 -53.05 -6.19
CA GLY A 499 -29.27 -51.87 -5.79
C GLY A 499 -27.74 -52.06 -5.86
N ALA A 500 -27.24 -53.26 -5.57
CA ALA A 500 -25.81 -53.55 -5.60
C ALA A 500 -25.22 -53.66 -7.02
N GLY A 501 -26.05 -53.93 -8.03
CA GLY A 501 -25.64 -54.06 -9.44
C GLY A 501 -25.28 -52.72 -10.10
N VAL A 502 -25.90 -51.62 -9.67
CA VAL A 502 -25.66 -50.29 -10.28
C VAL A 502 -24.37 -49.64 -9.77
N ILE A 503 -23.96 -49.91 -8.53
CA ILE A 503 -22.72 -49.37 -7.96
C ILE A 503 -21.49 -50.08 -8.51
N GLY A 504 -21.58 -51.39 -8.85
CA GLY A 504 -20.45 -52.16 -9.38
C GLY A 504 -20.01 -51.76 -10.80
N THR A 505 -20.94 -51.32 -11.64
CA THR A 505 -20.62 -50.95 -13.04
C THR A 505 -19.98 -49.58 -13.22
N THR A 506 -20.21 -48.66 -12.30
CA THR A 506 -19.58 -47.31 -12.34
C THR A 506 -18.13 -47.30 -11.87
N VAL A 507 -17.74 -48.23 -11.03
CA VAL A 507 -16.32 -48.35 -10.57
C VAL A 507 -15.43 -49.09 -11.57
N TYR A 508 -15.99 -50.03 -12.34
CA TYR A 508 -15.20 -50.80 -13.34
C TYR A 508 -14.93 -50.00 -14.63
N GLY A 509 -15.78 -49.04 -14.96
CA GLY A 509 -15.63 -48.22 -16.16
C GLY A 509 -14.51 -47.17 -16.09
N LYS A 510 -14.12 -46.74 -14.89
CA LYS A 510 -13.04 -45.75 -14.70
C LYS A 510 -11.60 -46.29 -14.73
N LYS A 511 -11.43 -47.61 -14.60
CA LYS A 511 -10.10 -48.23 -14.60
C LYS A 511 -9.57 -48.62 -16.00
N LYS A 512 -10.35 -48.46 -17.07
CA LYS A 512 -9.94 -48.82 -18.44
C LYS A 512 -9.61 -47.62 -19.34
N ARG A 513 -9.56 -46.38 -18.81
CA ARG A 513 -9.16 -45.18 -19.58
C ARG A 513 -7.86 -44.54 -19.13
N ALA A 514 -7.06 -45.23 -18.31
CA ALA A 514 -5.72 -44.82 -17.96
C ALA A 514 -4.75 -45.97 -18.34
N LYS A 515 -4.46 -46.05 -19.62
CA LYS A 515 -3.25 -46.65 -20.20
C LYS A 515 -3.01 -45.97 -21.54
#